data_22656ae4a673d674dc9148dd4553bb20
#
_entry.id   22656ae4a673d674dc9148dd4553bb20
#
_cell.length_a   1.000
_cell.length_b   1.000
_cell.length_c   1.000
_cell.angle_alpha   90.00
_cell.angle_beta   90.00
_cell.angle_gamma   90.00
#
_symmetry.space_group_name_H-M   'P 1'
#
loop_
_entity.id
_entity.type
_entity.pdbx_description
1 polymer ?
#
loop_
_entity_poly.entity_id
_entity_poly.type
_entity_poly.pdbx_seq_one_letter_code
_entity_poly.pdbx_strand_id
1 'polypeptide(L)'
;MTTNLPGYKQEMQMAIHPEFRKYLPLEEWFRQLPASAMQIELTFDQVEQILGSPLPASATRLKTWWTNVYPRIQSHRTAWLNNGWKVVEFDQEARWVRPVRS
;
A
#
# COMPACT_ATOMS: atom_id res chain seq x y z
N MET A 1 3.11 -33.64 -9.99
CA MET A 1 3.28 -33.13 -9.90
C MET A 1 3.13 -32.41 -9.92
N THR A 2 2.88 -32.31 -9.60
CA THR A 2 2.76 -31.46 -9.56
C THR A 2 3.33 -30.81 -9.38
N THR A 3 3.69 -30.89 -9.09
CA THR A 3 4.37 -30.17 -8.86
C THR A 3 4.64 -29.16 -9.43
N ASN A 4 4.61 -29.19 -10.24
CA ASN A 4 4.81 -28.12 -10.87
C ASN A 4 4.05 -27.04 -10.47
N LEU A 5 2.79 -27.17 -10.13
CA LEU A 5 2.00 -26.10 -9.75
C LEU A 5 2.51 -25.36 -8.55
N PRO A 6 2.94 -26.03 -7.50
CA PRO A 6 3.52 -25.29 -6.38
C PRO A 6 4.76 -24.54 -6.80
N GLY A 7 5.56 -25.13 -7.63
CA GLY A 7 6.74 -24.43 -8.07
C GLY A 7 6.41 -23.21 -8.87
N TYR A 8 5.42 -23.32 -9.70
CA TYR A 8 5.01 -22.21 -10.51
C TYR A 8 4.53 -21.04 -9.65
N LYS A 9 3.78 -21.34 -8.62
CA LYS A 9 3.32 -20.27 -7.74
C LYS A 9 4.48 -19.60 -7.03
N GLN A 10 5.45 -20.36 -6.64
CA GLN A 10 6.61 -19.78 -6.00
C GLN A 10 7.35 -18.87 -6.93
N GLU A 11 7.46 -19.26 -8.19
CA GLU A 11 8.11 -18.39 -9.15
C GLU A 11 7.40 -17.09 -9.31
N MET A 12 6.09 -17.13 -9.34
CA MET A 12 5.34 -15.88 -9.45
C MET A 12 5.54 -15.00 -8.25
N GLN A 13 5.59 -15.59 -7.08
CA GLN A 13 5.84 -14.81 -5.88
C GLN A 13 7.22 -14.19 -5.90
N MET A 14 8.17 -14.91 -6.40
CA MET A 14 9.52 -14.39 -6.46
C MET A 14 9.66 -13.25 -7.43
N ALA A 15 8.75 -13.16 -8.40
CA ALA A 15 8.78 -12.05 -9.33
C ALA A 15 8.29 -10.76 -8.69
N ILE A 16 7.66 -10.83 -7.51
CA ILE A 16 7.20 -9.65 -6.81
C ILE A 16 8.33 -9.16 -5.93
N HIS A 17 8.63 -7.88 -6.07
CA HIS A 17 9.70 -7.28 -5.27
C HIS A 17 9.37 -7.45 -3.78
N PRO A 18 10.33 -7.86 -2.94
CA PRO A 18 10.03 -8.07 -1.52
C PRO A 18 9.46 -6.85 -0.83
N GLU A 19 9.89 -5.66 -1.20
CA GLU A 19 9.36 -4.45 -0.60
C GLU A 19 7.90 -4.27 -0.95
N PHE A 20 7.51 -4.65 -2.15
CA PHE A 20 6.12 -4.55 -2.55
C PHE A 20 5.26 -5.51 -1.74
N ARG A 21 5.76 -6.72 -1.50
CA ARG A 21 4.99 -7.71 -0.74
C ARG A 21 4.65 -7.20 0.65
N LYS A 22 5.50 -6.38 1.21
CA LYS A 22 5.25 -5.80 2.51
C LYS A 22 3.97 -4.98 2.51
N TYR A 23 3.60 -4.40 1.37
CA TYR A 23 2.46 -3.51 1.29
C TYR A 23 1.21 -4.18 0.72
N LEU A 24 1.26 -5.48 0.43
CA LEU A 24 0.09 -6.20 -0.05
C LEU A 24 -1.09 -6.14 0.92
N PRO A 25 -0.90 -6.26 2.23
CA PRO A 25 -2.04 -6.15 3.14
C PRO A 25 -2.75 -4.80 3.03
N LEU A 26 -2.00 -3.73 2.76
CA LEU A 26 -2.60 -2.42 2.61
C LEU A 26 -3.38 -2.34 1.30
N GLU A 27 -2.85 -2.91 0.23
CA GLU A 27 -3.57 -2.95 -1.04
C GLU A 27 -4.87 -3.73 -0.89
N GLU A 28 -4.82 -4.85 -0.19
CA GLU A 28 -6.02 -5.66 0.05
C GLU A 28 -7.03 -4.90 0.89
N TRP A 29 -6.56 -4.15 1.88
CA TRP A 29 -7.43 -3.36 2.73
C TRP A 29 -8.19 -2.31 1.92
N PHE A 30 -7.50 -1.61 1.01
CA PHE A 30 -8.16 -0.64 0.14
C PHE A 30 -9.17 -1.33 -0.77
N ARG A 31 -8.83 -2.52 -1.28
CA ARG A 31 -9.72 -3.22 -2.19
C ARG A 31 -11.04 -3.59 -1.53
N GLN A 32 -11.01 -3.85 -0.24
CA GLN A 32 -12.19 -4.30 0.48
C GLN A 32 -13.07 -3.16 0.98
N LEU A 33 -12.67 -1.93 0.79
CA LEU A 33 -13.50 -0.81 1.20
C LEU A 33 -14.79 -0.80 0.38
N PRO A 34 -15.92 -0.46 1.03
CA PRO A 34 -17.19 -0.45 0.29
C PRO A 34 -17.17 0.61 -0.80
N ALA A 35 -17.95 0.37 -1.85
CA ALA A 35 -18.00 1.28 -2.98
C ALA A 35 -18.47 2.67 -2.57
N SER A 36 -19.23 2.76 -1.49
CA SER A 36 -19.73 4.05 -1.01
C SER A 36 -18.66 4.87 -0.29
N ALA A 37 -17.55 4.26 0.07
CA ALA A 37 -16.47 4.99 0.74
C ALA A 37 -15.72 5.85 -0.27
N MET A 38 -15.78 7.16 -0.09
CA MET A 38 -15.16 8.09 -1.03
C MET A 38 -13.95 8.78 -0.45
N GLN A 39 -13.86 8.85 0.85
CA GLN A 39 -12.77 9.52 1.54
C GLN A 39 -12.57 8.84 2.89
N ILE A 40 -11.32 8.66 3.27
CA ILE A 40 -11.00 8.08 4.57
C ILE A 40 -9.84 8.86 5.15
N GLU A 41 -9.61 8.68 6.43
CA GLU A 41 -8.45 9.24 7.09
C GLU A 41 -7.81 8.12 7.90
N LEU A 42 -6.51 7.95 7.74
CA LEU A 42 -5.77 6.90 8.41
C LEU A 42 -4.61 7.52 9.18
N THR A 43 -4.45 7.12 10.42
CA THR A 43 -3.22 7.45 11.13
C THR A 43 -2.12 6.49 10.67
N PHE A 44 -0.88 6.90 10.84
CA PHE A 44 0.24 6.01 10.53
C PHE A 44 0.16 4.74 11.38
N ASP A 45 -0.29 4.88 12.64
CA ASP A 45 -0.44 3.70 13.49
C ASP A 45 -1.47 2.73 12.92
N GLN A 46 -2.56 3.24 12.37
CA GLN A 46 -3.55 2.38 11.72
C GLN A 46 -2.97 1.70 10.50
N VAL A 47 -2.19 2.41 9.71
CA VAL A 47 -1.53 1.80 8.56
C VAL A 47 -0.60 0.69 9.02
N GLU A 48 0.16 0.93 10.09
CA GLU A 48 1.04 -0.10 10.62
C GLU A 48 0.28 -1.32 11.10
N GLN A 49 -0.88 -1.11 11.70
CA GLN A 49 -1.71 -2.23 12.11
C GLN A 49 -2.19 -3.04 10.91
N ILE A 50 -2.58 -2.35 9.85
CA ILE A 50 -3.00 -3.04 8.63
C ILE A 50 -1.83 -3.82 8.02
N LEU A 51 -0.65 -3.24 8.02
CA LEU A 51 0.53 -3.88 7.45
C LEU A 51 1.08 -5.00 8.33
N GLY A 52 0.86 -4.92 9.63
CA GLY A 52 1.45 -5.86 10.56
C GLY A 52 2.92 -5.59 10.81
N SER A 53 3.41 -4.41 10.47
CA SER A 53 4.81 -4.05 10.66
C SER A 53 4.93 -2.53 10.66
N PRO A 54 6.02 -1.99 11.23
CA PRO A 54 6.19 -0.55 11.27
C PRO A 54 6.42 0.04 9.89
N LEU A 55 6.00 1.29 9.70
CA LEU A 55 6.33 2.04 8.52
C LEU A 55 7.83 2.36 8.51
N PRO A 56 8.44 2.47 7.33
CA PRO A 56 9.84 2.87 7.29
C PRO A 56 10.00 4.33 7.70
N ALA A 57 11.19 4.70 8.12
CA ALA A 57 11.46 6.07 8.54
C ALA A 57 11.14 7.07 7.43
N SER A 58 11.30 6.66 6.17
CA SER A 58 11.00 7.54 5.05
C SER A 58 9.55 7.97 5.02
N ALA A 59 8.63 7.16 5.55
CA ALA A 59 7.22 7.53 5.57
C ALA A 59 6.97 8.75 6.46
N THR A 60 7.84 9.01 7.45
CA THR A 60 7.68 10.17 8.32
C THR A 60 8.60 11.32 7.91
N ARG A 61 9.59 11.08 7.08
CA ARG A 61 10.59 12.10 6.75
C ARG A 61 10.51 12.62 5.33
N LEU A 62 10.15 11.77 4.38
CA LEU A 62 10.16 12.16 2.98
C LEU A 62 8.75 12.48 2.52
N LYS A 63 8.50 13.73 2.17
CA LYS A 63 7.18 14.13 1.71
C LYS A 63 6.77 13.34 0.47
N THR A 64 7.74 12.98 -0.37
CA THR A 64 7.44 12.24 -1.59
C THR A 64 6.96 10.83 -1.33
N TRP A 65 7.09 10.32 -0.10
CA TRP A 65 6.65 8.96 0.20
C TRP A 65 5.14 8.81 -0.01
N TRP A 66 4.38 9.86 0.29
CA TRP A 66 2.91 9.81 0.21
C TRP A 66 2.35 10.43 -1.06
N THR A 67 3.18 10.64 -2.07
CA THR A 67 2.71 11.23 -3.33
C THR A 67 2.03 10.18 -4.19
N ASN A 68 1.35 10.65 -5.24
CA ASN A 68 0.56 9.77 -6.10
C ASN A 68 1.22 9.51 -7.44
N VAL A 69 2.52 9.68 -7.52
CA VAL A 69 3.25 9.39 -8.75
C VAL A 69 3.21 7.88 -8.96
N TYR A 70 2.63 7.45 -10.08
CA TYR A 70 2.51 6.02 -10.34
C TYR A 70 3.91 5.48 -10.66
N PRO A 71 4.40 4.53 -9.89
CA PRO A 71 5.77 4.06 -10.06
C PRO A 71 5.89 3.15 -11.26
N ARG A 72 7.09 3.10 -11.82
CA ARG A 72 7.36 2.17 -12.91
C ARG A 72 7.39 0.74 -12.42
N ILE A 73 7.83 0.54 -11.19
CA ILE A 73 7.82 -0.77 -10.57
C ILE A 73 6.90 -0.70 -9.35
N GLN A 74 6.47 -1.85 -8.92
CA GLN A 74 5.57 -1.90 -7.79
C GLN A 74 6.25 -1.34 -6.55
N SER A 75 5.50 -0.58 -5.79
CA SER A 75 6.00 0.05 -4.58
C SER A 75 4.83 0.22 -3.60
N HIS A 76 5.10 0.90 -2.49
CA HIS A 76 4.04 1.14 -1.51
C HIS A 76 2.88 1.94 -2.10
N ARG A 77 3.16 2.80 -3.09
CA ARG A 77 2.10 3.64 -3.66
C ARG A 77 1.06 2.83 -4.41
N THR A 78 1.43 1.68 -4.95
CA THR A 78 0.47 0.87 -5.68
C THR A 78 -0.63 0.35 -4.76
N ALA A 79 -0.40 0.33 -3.44
CA ALA A 79 -1.43 -0.14 -2.52
C ALA A 79 -2.70 0.68 -2.65
N TRP A 80 -2.58 1.99 -2.82
CA TRP A 80 -3.78 2.81 -3.00
C TRP A 80 -4.04 3.12 -4.46
N LEU A 81 -3.02 3.35 -5.27
CA LEU A 81 -3.23 3.74 -6.66
C LEU A 81 -3.90 2.63 -7.47
N ASN A 82 -3.53 1.38 -7.22
CA ASN A 82 -4.13 0.26 -7.96
C ASN A 82 -5.61 0.09 -7.64
N ASN A 83 -6.08 0.67 -6.57
CA ASN A 83 -7.47 0.55 -6.16
C ASN A 83 -8.29 1.81 -6.42
N GLY A 84 -7.72 2.73 -7.19
CA GLY A 84 -8.43 3.94 -7.53
C GLY A 84 -8.47 4.99 -6.45
N TRP A 85 -7.57 4.90 -5.49
CA TRP A 85 -7.46 5.88 -4.41
C TRP A 85 -6.20 6.71 -4.60
N LYS A 86 -6.23 7.94 -4.11
CA LYS A 86 -5.04 8.77 -4.10
C LYS A 86 -5.00 9.55 -2.80
N VAL A 87 -3.81 9.84 -2.33
CA VAL A 87 -3.61 10.63 -1.13
C VAL A 87 -3.71 12.10 -1.52
N VAL A 88 -4.62 12.84 -0.90
CA VAL A 88 -4.81 14.26 -1.20
C VAL A 88 -4.23 15.15 -0.12
N GLU A 89 -4.04 14.62 1.07
CA GLU A 89 -3.51 15.40 2.16
C GLU A 89 -2.86 14.48 3.16
N PHE A 90 -1.81 14.94 3.79
CA PHE A 90 -1.15 14.16 4.85
C PHE A 90 -0.37 15.13 5.73
N ASP A 91 -0.09 14.67 6.95
CA ASP A 91 0.71 15.43 7.90
C ASP A 91 1.66 14.42 8.55
N GLN A 92 2.93 14.50 8.20
CA GLN A 92 3.91 13.53 8.68
C GLN A 92 4.23 13.72 10.16
N GLU A 93 4.15 14.94 10.63
CA GLU A 93 4.43 15.21 12.03
C GLU A 93 3.26 14.73 12.89
N ALA A 94 2.04 15.00 12.48
CA ALA A 94 0.85 14.54 13.18
C ALA A 94 0.52 13.07 12.88
N ARG A 95 1.17 12.50 11.84
CA ARG A 95 1.13 11.09 11.52
C ARG A 95 -0.25 10.65 11.05
N TRP A 96 -0.74 11.26 9.97
CA TRP A 96 -1.98 10.83 9.34
C TRP A 96 -1.96 11.14 7.85
N VAL A 97 -2.79 10.42 7.10
CA VAL A 97 -2.98 10.64 5.66
C VAL A 97 -4.47 10.60 5.35
N ARG A 98 -4.84 11.29 4.28
CA ARG A 98 -6.24 11.33 3.84
C ARG A 98 -6.35 10.87 2.38
N PRO A 99 -6.62 9.60 2.14
CA PRO A 99 -6.89 9.11 0.79
C PRO A 99 -8.32 9.42 0.38
N VAL A 100 -8.49 9.65 -0.92
CA VAL A 100 -9.83 9.80 -1.50
C VAL A 100 -9.90 8.90 -2.72
N ARG A 101 -11.12 8.47 -3.04
CA ARG A 101 -11.35 7.66 -4.23
C ARG A 101 -11.41 8.59 -5.44
N SER A 102 -10.64 8.29 -6.44
CA SER A 102 -10.60 9.15 -7.62
C SER A 102 -11.44 8.61 -8.75
#